data_ad4786e1cef1df4a839764e13e750757
#
_entry.id   ad4786e1cef1df4a839764e13e750757
#
_cell.length_a   1.000
_cell.length_b   1.000
_cell.length_c   1.000
_cell.angle_alpha   90.00
_cell.angle_beta   90.00
_cell.angle_gamma   90.00
#
_symmetry.space_group_name_H-M   'P 1'
#
loop_
_entity.id
_entity.type
_entity.pdbx_description
1 polymer ?
#
loop_
_entity_poly.entity_id
_entity_poly.type
_entity_poly.pdbx_seq_one_letter_code
_entity_poly.pdbx_strand_id
1 'polypeptide(L)'
;MKLQSYEELKQSKYRLSVMLFLFLNIAVSLFYLLSIMSNEKIDTTLPVICVASFSGIMLIAHLIWSKVKLSLLNPVALVLGALWAWHINYRFHQVFYFDGGFLIISLISVLFISAIALSDYLGAFCLHVAPPVLTVLLLDNGQHLPLILLTIMLPLIGFSLQHLMRRRADNFTLRLMHQLYEEKETFSDLSMLDPLTGLYNRRGLKNRLDNILENHAGSHYVLLLDIDHFKAYNDNYGHAMGDQALARVSVAIRDAVRSRDVVTRYGGEEFLVLMTNVNSSIAMKLAGRIRQYVLDLEIPHLFNETVSTHVTISAGIAPIYDNDFDQAVANADSALYVAKNQGRNTILAWEDLPRKQHETLTEPA
;
A
#
# COMPACT_ATOMS: atom_id res chain seq x y z
N MET A 1 -1.17 -1.07 -3.78
CA MET A 1 -0.29 -0.59 -2.68
C MET A 1 -1.06 -0.18 -1.41
N LYS A 2 -2.19 0.51 -1.46
CA LYS A 2 -2.91 1.09 -0.29
C LYS A 2 -3.73 0.10 0.54
N LEU A 3 -4.41 -0.86 -0.07
CA LEU A 3 -5.10 -1.95 0.63
C LEU A 3 -4.10 -2.87 1.36
N GLN A 4 -2.95 -3.10 0.77
CA GLN A 4 -1.88 -3.90 1.34
C GLN A 4 -1.33 -3.31 2.65
N SER A 5 -1.10 -2.00 2.71
CA SER A 5 -0.63 -1.30 3.90
C SER A 5 -1.64 -1.31 5.06
N TYR A 6 -2.95 -1.24 4.77
CA TYR A 6 -4.01 -1.35 5.80
C TYR A 6 -4.14 -2.76 6.37
N GLU A 7 -4.09 -3.78 5.52
CA GLU A 7 -4.10 -5.18 5.97
C GLU A 7 -2.84 -5.54 6.78
N GLU A 8 -1.68 -5.03 6.39
CA GLU A 8 -0.43 -5.18 7.14
C GLU A 8 -0.53 -4.53 8.53
N LEU A 9 -1.10 -3.34 8.64
CA LEU A 9 -1.33 -2.66 9.92
C LEU A 9 -2.30 -3.46 10.81
N LYS A 10 -3.37 -3.99 10.24
CA LYS A 10 -4.34 -4.83 10.96
C LYS A 10 -3.71 -6.13 11.46
N GLN A 11 -2.88 -6.76 10.63
CA GLN A 11 -2.13 -7.95 11.01
C GLN A 11 -1.10 -7.65 12.12
N SER A 12 -0.42 -6.51 12.05
CA SER A 12 0.52 -6.07 13.08
C SER A 12 -0.17 -5.84 14.43
N LYS A 13 -1.31 -5.14 14.44
CA LYS A 13 -2.13 -4.93 15.65
C LYS A 13 -2.59 -6.26 16.24
N TYR A 14 -3.08 -7.18 15.41
CA TYR A 14 -3.47 -8.51 15.83
C TYR A 14 -2.34 -9.26 16.52
N ARG A 15 -1.17 -9.28 15.87
CA ARG A 15 0.02 -9.95 16.37
C ARG A 15 0.44 -9.41 17.74
N LEU A 16 0.43 -8.09 17.90
CA LEU A 16 0.75 -7.43 19.16
C LEU A 16 -0.25 -7.80 20.27
N SER A 17 -1.55 -7.81 19.98
CA SER A 17 -2.59 -8.22 20.94
C SER A 17 -2.43 -9.66 21.40
N VAL A 18 -2.14 -10.59 20.48
CA VAL A 18 -1.88 -12.01 20.83
C VAL A 18 -0.65 -12.14 21.72
N MET A 19 0.45 -11.48 21.35
CA MET A 19 1.69 -11.51 22.15
C MET A 19 1.46 -10.94 23.56
N LEU A 20 0.78 -9.80 23.66
CA LEU A 20 0.46 -9.17 24.93
C LEU A 20 -0.46 -10.06 25.79
N PHE A 21 -1.46 -10.70 25.16
CA PHE A 21 -2.37 -11.63 25.84
C PHE A 21 -1.63 -12.82 26.45
N LEU A 22 -0.79 -13.47 25.66
CA LEU A 22 0.01 -14.61 26.12
C LEU A 22 1.02 -14.20 27.20
N PHE A 23 1.70 -13.08 27.00
CA PHE A 23 2.67 -12.54 27.96
C PHE A 23 2.01 -12.22 29.31
N LEU A 24 0.84 -11.57 29.33
CA LEU A 24 0.14 -11.25 30.58
C LEU A 24 -0.31 -12.53 31.32
N ASN A 25 -0.79 -13.55 30.58
CA ASN A 25 -1.12 -14.83 31.19
C ASN A 25 0.10 -15.51 31.83
N ILE A 26 1.28 -15.46 31.17
CA ILE A 26 2.54 -15.97 31.74
C ILE A 26 2.91 -15.16 32.99
N ALA A 27 2.90 -13.84 32.91
CA ALA A 27 3.32 -12.96 33.99
C ALA A 27 2.49 -13.15 35.25
N VAL A 28 1.14 -13.21 35.09
CA VAL A 28 0.24 -13.47 36.21
C VAL A 28 0.39 -14.88 36.80
N SER A 29 0.58 -15.89 35.92
CA SER A 29 0.83 -17.27 36.40
C SER A 29 2.16 -17.38 37.16
N LEU A 30 3.21 -16.73 36.69
CA LEU A 30 4.50 -16.69 37.40
C LEU A 30 4.39 -15.98 38.76
N PHE A 31 3.64 -14.88 38.81
CA PHE A 31 3.38 -14.18 40.07
C PHE A 31 2.67 -15.09 41.09
N TYR A 32 1.66 -15.85 40.67
CA TYR A 32 1.00 -16.84 41.54
C TYR A 32 1.99 -17.94 41.99
N LEU A 33 2.83 -18.46 41.10
CA LEU A 33 3.82 -19.49 41.46
C LEU A 33 4.87 -18.96 42.45
N LEU A 34 5.35 -17.73 42.27
CA LEU A 34 6.31 -17.09 43.18
C LEU A 34 5.68 -16.82 44.55
N SER A 35 4.42 -16.39 44.60
CA SER A 35 3.66 -16.18 45.84
C SER A 35 3.45 -17.48 46.64
N ILE A 36 3.30 -18.60 45.94
CA ILE A 36 3.20 -19.93 46.56
C ILE A 36 4.55 -20.37 47.15
N MET A 37 5.66 -20.16 46.43
CA MET A 37 7.01 -20.52 46.86
C MET A 37 7.43 -19.76 48.15
N SER A 38 6.89 -18.56 48.39
CA SER A 38 7.19 -17.77 49.59
C SER A 38 6.43 -18.23 50.83
N ASN A 39 5.46 -19.13 50.67
CA ASN A 39 4.57 -19.59 51.75
C ASN A 39 4.61 -21.11 51.84
N GLU A 40 5.42 -21.68 52.77
CA GLU A 40 5.75 -23.11 52.88
C GLU A 40 4.51 -24.05 53.09
N LYS A 41 3.31 -23.51 53.20
CA LYS A 41 2.08 -24.29 53.46
C LYS A 41 1.17 -24.49 52.24
N ILE A 42 1.62 -24.06 51.03
CA ILE A 42 0.73 -24.06 49.89
C ILE A 42 1.31 -24.94 48.77
N ASP A 43 0.67 -26.04 48.43
CA ASP A 43 1.02 -26.92 47.35
C ASP A 43 0.96 -26.18 45.96
N THR A 44 1.95 -26.47 45.11
CA THR A 44 1.96 -25.98 43.73
C THR A 44 0.70 -26.41 43.01
N THR A 45 -0.06 -25.45 42.50
CA THR A 45 -1.30 -25.74 41.79
C THR A 45 -1.02 -26.10 40.32
N LEU A 46 -1.28 -27.34 39.96
CA LEU A 46 -1.14 -27.84 38.58
C LEU A 46 -1.80 -26.93 37.52
N PRO A 47 -3.02 -26.39 37.76
CA PRO A 47 -3.66 -25.52 36.77
C PRO A 47 -2.85 -24.26 36.39
N VAL A 48 -2.17 -23.61 37.34
CA VAL A 48 -1.33 -22.41 37.03
C VAL A 48 -0.12 -22.76 36.17
N ILE A 49 0.47 -23.94 36.46
CA ILE A 49 1.57 -24.47 35.63
C ILE A 49 1.05 -24.70 34.20
N CYS A 50 -0.14 -25.25 34.04
CA CYS A 50 -0.76 -25.44 32.72
C CYS A 50 -1.00 -24.10 31.97
N VAL A 51 -1.49 -23.07 32.67
CA VAL A 51 -1.66 -21.72 32.08
C VAL A 51 -0.32 -21.19 31.62
N ALA A 52 0.72 -21.22 32.47
CA ALA A 52 2.06 -20.72 32.12
C ALA A 52 2.68 -21.48 30.94
N SER A 53 2.63 -22.83 30.98
CA SER A 53 3.21 -23.68 29.95
C SER A 53 2.48 -23.54 28.62
N PHE A 54 1.15 -23.55 28.61
CA PHE A 54 0.35 -23.37 27.40
C PHE A 54 0.59 -21.99 26.77
N SER A 55 0.56 -20.94 27.59
CA SER A 55 0.84 -19.58 27.11
C SER A 55 2.27 -19.43 26.59
N GLY A 56 3.26 -20.05 27.24
CA GLY A 56 4.66 -20.05 26.81
C GLY A 56 4.87 -20.75 25.47
N ILE A 57 4.30 -21.95 25.33
CA ILE A 57 4.37 -22.72 24.07
C ILE A 57 3.72 -21.94 22.94
N MET A 58 2.55 -21.36 23.17
CA MET A 58 1.83 -20.57 22.15
C MET A 58 2.58 -19.28 21.79
N LEU A 59 3.24 -18.63 22.76
CA LEU A 59 4.05 -17.45 22.52
C LEU A 59 5.26 -17.78 21.66
N ILE A 60 5.99 -18.85 21.98
CA ILE A 60 7.13 -19.34 21.19
C ILE A 60 6.69 -19.72 19.77
N ALA A 61 5.61 -20.47 19.64
CA ALA A 61 5.05 -20.83 18.33
C ALA A 61 4.69 -19.59 17.52
N HIS A 62 4.10 -18.56 18.14
CA HIS A 62 3.75 -17.31 17.48
C HIS A 62 4.98 -16.47 17.05
N LEU A 63 6.08 -16.55 17.79
CA LEU A 63 7.35 -15.89 17.43
C LEU A 63 8.05 -16.59 16.27
N ILE A 64 8.03 -17.93 16.24
CA ILE A 64 8.69 -18.73 15.18
C ILE A 64 7.88 -18.68 13.88
N TRP A 65 6.55 -18.85 13.96
CA TRP A 65 5.67 -18.88 12.79
C TRP A 65 4.99 -17.52 12.56
N SER A 66 5.63 -16.69 11.74
CA SER A 66 5.19 -15.30 11.48
C SER A 66 3.81 -15.15 10.79
N LYS A 67 3.19 -16.27 10.31
CA LYS A 67 1.92 -16.29 9.55
C LYS A 67 0.78 -16.98 10.32
N VAL A 68 0.64 -16.72 11.60
CA VAL A 68 -0.51 -17.27 12.37
C VAL A 68 -1.81 -16.59 11.91
N LYS A 69 -2.75 -17.37 11.41
CA LYS A 69 -4.06 -16.89 10.93
C LYS A 69 -4.88 -16.29 12.07
N LEU A 70 -5.65 -15.25 11.78
CA LEU A 70 -6.60 -14.55 12.67
C LEU A 70 -7.59 -15.50 13.42
N SER A 71 -7.75 -16.74 12.93
CA SER A 71 -8.68 -17.74 13.46
C SER A 71 -8.27 -18.39 14.77
N LEU A 72 -7.00 -18.27 15.23
CA LEU A 72 -6.50 -18.98 16.41
C LEU A 72 -6.71 -18.23 17.74
N LEU A 73 -6.99 -16.94 17.73
CA LEU A 73 -7.16 -16.17 18.97
C LEU A 73 -8.38 -16.65 19.80
N ASN A 74 -9.50 -16.90 19.17
CA ASN A 74 -10.71 -17.33 19.85
C ASN A 74 -10.56 -18.70 20.57
N PRO A 75 -10.05 -19.78 19.93
CA PRO A 75 -9.83 -21.02 20.63
C PRO A 75 -8.76 -20.93 21.73
N VAL A 76 -7.69 -20.15 21.52
CA VAL A 76 -6.67 -19.93 22.57
C VAL A 76 -7.26 -19.18 23.75
N ALA A 77 -8.09 -18.17 23.54
CA ALA A 77 -8.78 -17.44 24.59
C ALA A 77 -9.71 -18.34 25.40
N LEU A 78 -10.47 -19.21 24.73
CA LEU A 78 -11.35 -20.16 25.40
C LEU A 78 -10.56 -21.17 26.24
N VAL A 79 -9.48 -21.73 25.73
CA VAL A 79 -8.64 -22.70 26.47
C VAL A 79 -8.03 -22.05 27.72
N LEU A 80 -7.47 -20.83 27.57
CA LEU A 80 -6.90 -20.11 28.70
C LEU A 80 -7.98 -19.71 29.72
N GLY A 81 -9.16 -19.32 29.27
CA GLY A 81 -10.32 -19.09 30.16
C GLY A 81 -10.71 -20.33 30.95
N ALA A 82 -10.76 -21.49 30.29
CA ALA A 82 -11.06 -22.76 30.94
C ALA A 82 -9.98 -23.17 31.99
N LEU A 83 -8.69 -22.94 31.66
CA LEU A 83 -7.58 -23.19 32.55
C LEU A 83 -7.62 -22.27 33.80
N TRP A 84 -7.97 -20.99 33.63
CA TRP A 84 -8.20 -20.09 34.77
C TRP A 84 -9.41 -20.49 35.60
N ALA A 85 -10.51 -20.91 34.98
CA ALA A 85 -11.68 -21.44 35.65
C ALA A 85 -11.33 -22.68 36.51
N TRP A 86 -10.53 -23.60 35.92
CA TRP A 86 -10.01 -24.77 36.64
C TRP A 86 -9.12 -24.34 37.82
N HIS A 87 -8.24 -23.36 37.65
CA HIS A 87 -7.41 -22.83 38.73
C HIS A 87 -8.25 -22.27 39.89
N ILE A 88 -9.25 -21.44 39.57
CA ILE A 88 -10.15 -20.84 40.57
C ILE A 88 -10.89 -21.94 41.36
N ASN A 89 -11.47 -22.91 40.66
CA ASN A 89 -12.18 -24.02 41.28
C ASN A 89 -11.26 -24.87 42.18
N TYR A 90 -10.10 -25.27 41.65
CA TYR A 90 -9.13 -26.08 42.37
C TYR A 90 -8.63 -25.39 43.63
N ARG A 91 -8.30 -24.11 43.56
CA ARG A 91 -7.80 -23.32 44.68
C ARG A 91 -8.85 -23.06 45.74
N PHE A 92 -10.10 -22.79 45.34
CA PHE A 92 -11.22 -22.57 46.24
C PHE A 92 -11.43 -23.76 47.18
N HIS A 93 -11.31 -24.98 46.70
CA HIS A 93 -11.47 -26.19 47.53
C HIS A 93 -10.26 -26.49 48.43
N GLN A 94 -9.10 -25.85 48.22
CA GLN A 94 -7.93 -26.01 49.07
C GLN A 94 -7.84 -25.00 50.22
N VAL A 95 -8.53 -23.86 50.10
CA VAL A 95 -8.51 -22.82 51.15
C VAL A 95 -9.49 -23.18 52.23
N PHE A 96 -8.98 -23.39 53.45
CA PHE A 96 -9.78 -23.80 54.62
C PHE A 96 -10.82 -22.76 55.08
N TYR A 97 -10.67 -21.48 54.69
CA TYR A 97 -11.63 -20.42 54.95
C TYR A 97 -12.25 -19.99 53.60
N PHE A 98 -13.56 -20.14 53.50
CA PHE A 98 -14.34 -19.65 52.35
C PHE A 98 -14.26 -18.11 52.29
N ASP A 99 -13.18 -17.61 51.67
CA ASP A 99 -12.97 -16.19 51.50
C ASP A 99 -13.50 -15.75 50.14
N GLY A 100 -14.66 -15.08 50.12
CA GLY A 100 -15.23 -14.46 48.93
C GLY A 100 -14.26 -13.45 48.27
N GLY A 101 -13.32 -12.90 49.04
CA GLY A 101 -12.27 -12.03 48.52
C GLY A 101 -11.38 -12.71 47.50
N PHE A 102 -11.02 -14.00 47.68
CA PHE A 102 -10.23 -14.76 46.72
C PHE A 102 -10.94 -14.90 45.37
N LEU A 103 -12.23 -15.19 45.35
CA LEU A 103 -13.01 -15.32 44.10
C LEU A 103 -13.05 -14.02 43.32
N ILE A 104 -13.25 -12.91 44.05
CA ILE A 104 -13.32 -11.57 43.43
C ILE A 104 -11.95 -11.14 42.87
N ILE A 105 -10.86 -11.32 43.64
CA ILE A 105 -9.51 -10.97 43.20
C ILE A 105 -9.10 -11.79 41.97
N SER A 106 -9.40 -13.08 41.95
CA SER A 106 -9.12 -13.96 40.82
C SER A 106 -9.89 -13.53 39.57
N LEU A 107 -11.16 -13.17 39.73
CA LEU A 107 -12.01 -12.69 38.65
C LEU A 107 -11.51 -11.35 38.10
N ILE A 108 -11.13 -10.41 38.98
CA ILE A 108 -10.54 -9.13 38.59
C ILE A 108 -9.26 -9.35 37.78
N SER A 109 -8.39 -10.26 38.19
CA SER A 109 -7.15 -10.57 37.48
C SER A 109 -7.39 -11.04 36.04
N VAL A 110 -8.34 -11.97 35.86
CA VAL A 110 -8.71 -12.48 34.53
C VAL A 110 -9.34 -11.38 33.65
N LEU A 111 -10.26 -10.59 34.25
CA LEU A 111 -10.88 -9.46 33.53
C LEU A 111 -9.87 -8.42 33.13
N PHE A 112 -8.87 -8.13 33.94
CA PHE A 112 -7.81 -7.15 33.65
C PHE A 112 -6.92 -7.61 32.51
N ILE A 113 -6.47 -8.87 32.51
CA ILE A 113 -5.72 -9.47 31.39
C ILE A 113 -6.51 -9.30 30.09
N SER A 114 -7.80 -9.68 30.14
CA SER A 114 -8.66 -9.64 28.96
C SER A 114 -8.89 -8.22 28.43
N ALA A 115 -9.17 -7.27 29.34
CA ALA A 115 -9.45 -5.89 28.98
C ALA A 115 -8.25 -5.19 28.32
N ILE A 116 -7.04 -5.48 28.81
CA ILE A 116 -5.82 -4.88 28.24
C ILE A 116 -5.46 -5.52 26.88
N ALA A 117 -5.41 -6.85 26.83
CA ALA A 117 -4.84 -7.54 25.68
C ALA A 117 -5.84 -7.76 24.53
N LEU A 118 -7.13 -7.94 24.85
CA LEU A 118 -8.17 -8.28 23.89
C LEU A 118 -9.12 -7.12 23.57
N SER A 119 -8.70 -5.89 23.84
CA SER A 119 -9.53 -4.68 23.70
C SER A 119 -10.16 -4.49 22.30
N ASP A 120 -9.54 -5.04 21.25
CA ASP A 120 -10.03 -4.96 19.86
C ASP A 120 -10.83 -6.22 19.43
N TYR A 121 -10.87 -7.28 20.26
CA TYR A 121 -11.39 -8.60 19.91
C TYR A 121 -12.47 -9.07 20.89
N LEU A 122 -13.68 -8.50 20.79
CA LEU A 122 -14.82 -8.79 21.66
C LEU A 122 -15.12 -10.29 21.80
N GLY A 123 -15.06 -11.04 20.68
CA GLY A 123 -15.30 -12.49 20.71
C GLY A 123 -14.29 -13.23 21.58
N ALA A 124 -13.00 -12.92 21.44
CA ALA A 124 -11.95 -13.54 22.26
C ALA A 124 -12.06 -13.11 23.75
N PHE A 125 -12.39 -11.83 23.99
CA PHE A 125 -12.66 -11.34 25.34
C PHE A 125 -13.78 -12.13 26.02
N CYS A 126 -14.93 -12.27 25.38
CA CYS A 126 -16.07 -13.03 25.93
C CYS A 126 -15.70 -14.50 26.17
N LEU A 127 -15.00 -15.13 25.21
CA LEU A 127 -14.61 -16.54 25.34
C LEU A 127 -13.60 -16.78 26.48
N HIS A 128 -12.68 -15.84 26.72
CA HIS A 128 -11.74 -15.94 27.84
C HIS A 128 -12.40 -15.72 29.21
N VAL A 129 -13.31 -14.77 29.28
CA VAL A 129 -13.92 -14.35 30.56
C VAL A 129 -15.07 -15.25 30.97
N ALA A 130 -15.83 -15.82 30.04
CA ALA A 130 -17.03 -16.60 30.36
C ALA A 130 -16.78 -17.81 31.28
N PRO A 131 -15.78 -18.68 31.08
CA PRO A 131 -15.55 -19.83 31.98
C PRO A 131 -15.19 -19.41 33.42
N PRO A 132 -14.28 -18.47 33.71
CA PRO A 132 -14.01 -17.97 35.05
C PRO A 132 -15.23 -17.33 35.73
N VAL A 133 -15.98 -16.51 34.99
CA VAL A 133 -17.21 -15.88 35.52
C VAL A 133 -18.22 -16.94 35.96
N LEU A 134 -18.49 -17.93 35.10
CA LEU A 134 -19.42 -19.02 35.42
C LEU A 134 -18.96 -19.79 36.68
N THR A 135 -17.65 -20.10 36.74
CA THR A 135 -17.07 -20.80 37.91
C THR A 135 -17.24 -20.01 39.21
N VAL A 136 -16.93 -18.71 39.17
CA VAL A 136 -17.08 -17.85 40.37
C VAL A 136 -18.55 -17.76 40.81
N LEU A 137 -19.48 -17.59 39.87
CA LEU A 137 -20.92 -17.56 40.21
C LEU A 137 -21.44 -18.87 40.83
N LEU A 138 -20.94 -20.02 40.37
CA LEU A 138 -21.30 -21.32 40.90
C LEU A 138 -20.71 -21.56 42.30
N LEU A 139 -19.47 -21.12 42.56
CA LEU A 139 -18.77 -21.33 43.83
C LEU A 139 -19.25 -20.39 44.95
N ASP A 140 -19.66 -19.16 44.60
CA ASP A 140 -20.11 -18.15 45.57
C ASP A 140 -21.47 -18.48 46.20
N ASN A 141 -22.26 -19.36 45.60
CA ASN A 141 -23.62 -19.70 46.04
C ASN A 141 -24.52 -18.47 46.31
N GLY A 142 -24.25 -17.34 45.67
CA GLY A 142 -25.04 -16.12 45.79
C GLY A 142 -24.75 -15.25 47.02
N GLN A 143 -23.75 -15.60 47.84
CA GLN A 143 -23.41 -14.84 49.04
C GLN A 143 -22.90 -13.42 48.75
N HIS A 144 -22.13 -13.24 47.67
CA HIS A 144 -21.55 -11.95 47.29
C HIS A 144 -22.04 -11.51 45.91
N LEU A 145 -23.19 -11.99 45.46
CA LEU A 145 -23.71 -11.77 44.10
C LEU A 145 -23.67 -10.30 43.63
N PRO A 146 -24.09 -9.29 44.42
CA PRO A 146 -24.02 -7.89 43.98
C PRO A 146 -22.60 -7.41 43.69
N LEU A 147 -21.63 -7.86 44.49
CA LEU A 147 -20.22 -7.46 44.31
C LEU A 147 -19.60 -8.15 43.10
N ILE A 148 -19.91 -9.41 42.85
CA ILE A 148 -19.49 -10.15 41.67
C ILE A 148 -20.08 -9.51 40.40
N LEU A 149 -21.36 -9.17 40.40
CA LEU A 149 -22.02 -8.49 39.30
C LEU A 149 -21.39 -7.14 39.00
N LEU A 150 -21.10 -6.34 40.04
CA LEU A 150 -20.40 -5.06 39.88
C LEU A 150 -19.00 -5.25 39.25
N THR A 151 -18.26 -6.25 39.74
CA THR A 151 -16.92 -6.60 39.25
C THR A 151 -16.92 -6.98 37.77
N ILE A 152 -17.97 -7.64 37.28
CA ILE A 152 -18.13 -8.04 35.87
C ILE A 152 -18.65 -6.88 35.04
N MET A 153 -19.69 -6.20 35.50
CA MET A 153 -20.38 -5.16 34.71
C MET A 153 -19.52 -3.94 34.43
N LEU A 154 -18.72 -3.50 35.41
CA LEU A 154 -17.91 -2.29 35.25
C LEU A 154 -16.83 -2.42 34.16
N PRO A 155 -16.00 -3.48 34.14
CA PRO A 155 -15.07 -3.71 33.02
C PRO A 155 -15.77 -3.95 31.67
N LEU A 156 -16.92 -4.63 31.68
CA LEU A 156 -17.67 -4.94 30.45
C LEU A 156 -18.27 -3.67 29.83
N ILE A 157 -18.77 -2.75 30.63
CA ILE A 157 -19.23 -1.42 30.18
C ILE A 157 -18.05 -0.63 29.64
N GLY A 158 -16.92 -0.56 30.39
CA GLY A 158 -15.72 0.12 29.97
C GLY A 158 -15.18 -0.40 28.63
N PHE A 159 -15.12 -1.71 28.48
CA PHE A 159 -14.72 -2.38 27.25
C PHE A 159 -15.66 -2.06 26.09
N SER A 160 -16.96 -2.14 26.31
CA SER A 160 -17.97 -1.86 25.27
C SER A 160 -17.89 -0.41 24.78
N LEU A 161 -17.74 0.54 25.70
CA LEU A 161 -17.54 1.95 25.37
C LEU A 161 -16.24 2.16 24.59
N GLN A 162 -15.13 1.58 25.02
CA GLN A 162 -13.84 1.68 24.35
C GLN A 162 -13.90 1.08 22.94
N HIS A 163 -14.56 -0.08 22.79
CA HIS A 163 -14.75 -0.71 21.47
C HIS A 163 -15.59 0.14 20.53
N LEU A 164 -16.67 0.75 21.02
CA LEU A 164 -17.49 1.68 20.23
C LEU A 164 -16.71 2.93 19.82
N MET A 165 -15.94 3.52 20.75
CA MET A 165 -15.09 4.70 20.45
C MET A 165 -14.04 4.38 19.40
N ARG A 166 -13.36 3.24 19.51
CA ARG A 166 -12.35 2.80 18.53
C ARG A 166 -12.96 2.58 17.15
N ARG A 167 -14.09 1.89 17.04
CA ARG A 167 -14.80 1.71 15.77
C ARG A 167 -15.15 3.05 15.12
N ARG A 168 -15.59 4.04 15.91
CA ARG A 168 -15.87 5.39 15.39
C ARG A 168 -14.61 6.08 14.90
N ALA A 169 -13.50 5.98 15.65
CA ALA A 169 -12.22 6.56 15.28
C ALA A 169 -11.65 5.93 14.01
N ASP A 170 -11.69 4.60 13.88
CA ASP A 170 -11.24 3.88 12.68
C ASP A 170 -12.05 4.28 11.44
N ASN A 171 -13.38 4.36 11.56
CA ASN A 171 -14.25 4.80 10.47
C ASN A 171 -14.00 6.27 10.08
N PHE A 172 -13.75 7.15 11.06
CA PHE A 172 -13.40 8.55 10.79
C PHE A 172 -12.05 8.66 10.05
N THR A 173 -11.05 7.92 10.52
CA THR A 173 -9.71 7.87 9.88
C THR A 173 -9.79 7.39 8.43
N LEU A 174 -10.57 6.33 8.18
CA LEU A 174 -10.78 5.82 6.82
C LEU A 174 -11.46 6.85 5.91
N ARG A 175 -12.48 7.56 6.39
CA ARG A 175 -13.14 8.64 5.63
C ARG A 175 -12.18 9.78 5.33
N LEU A 176 -11.42 10.23 6.32
CA LEU A 176 -10.43 11.31 6.14
C LEU A 176 -9.35 10.92 5.13
N MET A 177 -8.86 9.68 5.20
CA MET A 177 -7.92 9.14 4.22
C MET A 177 -8.52 9.16 2.81
N HIS A 178 -9.78 8.79 2.66
CA HIS A 178 -10.46 8.80 1.36
C HIS A 178 -10.56 10.23 0.80
N GLN A 179 -10.99 11.19 1.62
CA GLN A 179 -11.07 12.60 1.22
C GLN A 179 -9.70 13.16 0.81
N LEU A 180 -8.65 12.90 1.58
CA LEU A 180 -7.29 13.34 1.24
C LEU A 180 -6.80 12.74 -0.09
N TYR A 181 -7.24 11.53 -0.44
CA TYR A 181 -6.90 10.93 -1.72
C TYR A 181 -7.67 11.56 -2.88
N GLU A 182 -8.96 11.84 -2.71
CA GLU A 182 -9.77 12.54 -3.71
C GLU A 182 -9.25 13.95 -3.95
N GLU A 183 -8.89 14.68 -2.90
CA GLU A 183 -8.25 16.00 -3.02
C GLU A 183 -6.90 15.91 -3.75
N LYS A 184 -6.06 14.95 -3.42
CA LYS A 184 -4.78 14.75 -4.10
C LYS A 184 -4.96 14.41 -5.58
N GLU A 185 -5.95 13.61 -5.93
CA GLU A 185 -6.27 13.25 -7.31
C GLU A 185 -6.78 14.48 -8.08
N THR A 186 -7.66 15.27 -7.47
CA THR A 186 -8.11 16.55 -8.05
C THR A 186 -7.00 17.57 -8.23
N PHE A 187 -6.07 17.70 -7.28
CA PHE A 187 -4.87 18.53 -7.43
C PHE A 187 -3.94 18.02 -8.56
N SER A 188 -3.74 16.71 -8.65
CA SER A 188 -2.98 16.11 -9.75
C SER A 188 -3.66 16.35 -11.09
N ASP A 189 -4.97 16.29 -11.13
CA ASP A 189 -5.78 16.57 -12.33
C ASP A 189 -5.80 18.04 -12.74
N LEU A 190 -5.65 18.96 -11.79
CA LEU A 190 -5.51 20.39 -12.06
C LEU A 190 -4.07 20.79 -12.48
N SER A 191 -3.08 19.97 -12.22
CA SER A 191 -1.71 20.21 -12.64
C SER A 191 -1.57 20.05 -14.16
N MET A 192 -0.99 21.04 -14.81
CA MET A 192 -0.66 21.01 -16.25
C MET A 192 0.71 20.39 -16.54
N LEU A 193 1.47 20.09 -15.51
CA LEU A 193 2.82 19.54 -15.60
C LEU A 193 2.88 18.10 -15.09
N ASP A 194 3.76 17.31 -15.69
CA ASP A 194 4.15 16.00 -15.20
C ASP A 194 5.11 16.13 -14.01
N PRO A 195 4.82 15.52 -12.86
CA PRO A 195 5.60 15.73 -11.64
C PRO A 195 7.02 15.13 -11.69
N LEU A 196 7.26 14.14 -12.55
CA LEU A 196 8.56 13.51 -12.68
C LEU A 196 9.50 14.30 -13.58
N THR A 197 8.98 14.79 -14.70
CA THR A 197 9.80 15.40 -15.76
C THR A 197 9.73 16.91 -15.77
N GLY A 198 8.72 17.53 -15.15
CA GLY A 198 8.45 18.97 -15.21
C GLY A 198 7.96 19.46 -16.58
N LEU A 199 7.75 18.56 -17.53
CA LEU A 199 7.17 18.88 -18.84
C LEU A 199 5.65 19.01 -18.72
N TYR A 200 5.00 19.53 -19.76
CA TYR A 200 3.54 19.46 -19.82
C TYR A 200 3.06 18.00 -19.81
N ASN A 201 1.92 17.74 -19.18
CA ASN A 201 1.18 16.51 -19.36
C ASN A 201 0.17 16.65 -20.52
N ARG A 202 -0.59 15.60 -20.85
CA ARG A 202 -1.60 15.64 -21.91
C ARG A 202 -2.61 16.80 -21.76
N ARG A 203 -3.00 17.11 -20.50
CA ARG A 203 -3.94 18.21 -20.22
C ARG A 203 -3.28 19.57 -20.48
N GLY A 204 -2.02 19.74 -20.03
CA GLY A 204 -1.24 20.95 -20.30
C GLY A 204 -1.02 21.20 -21.78
N LEU A 205 -0.79 20.12 -22.55
CA LEU A 205 -0.72 20.19 -24.01
C LEU A 205 -2.04 20.68 -24.61
N LYS A 206 -3.18 20.05 -24.25
CA LYS A 206 -4.49 20.41 -24.78
C LYS A 206 -4.83 21.88 -24.53
N ASN A 207 -4.58 22.36 -23.31
CA ASN A 207 -4.82 23.76 -22.96
C ASN A 207 -3.95 24.76 -23.76
N ARG A 208 -2.73 24.35 -24.17
CA ARG A 208 -1.85 25.15 -25.01
C ARG A 208 -2.20 25.05 -26.49
N LEU A 209 -2.68 23.88 -26.93
CA LEU A 209 -3.01 23.58 -28.32
C LEU A 209 -4.05 24.51 -28.90
N ASP A 210 -5.18 24.72 -28.18
CA ASP A 210 -6.29 25.56 -28.62
C ASP A 210 -5.79 26.99 -28.92
N ASN A 211 -4.97 27.55 -28.05
CA ASN A 211 -4.39 28.87 -28.24
C ASN A 211 -3.37 28.93 -29.40
N ILE A 212 -2.65 27.86 -29.68
CA ILE A 212 -1.63 27.81 -30.74
C ILE A 212 -2.31 27.69 -32.11
N LEU A 213 -3.29 26.81 -32.26
CA LEU A 213 -3.98 26.57 -33.52
C LEU A 213 -4.90 27.74 -33.91
N GLU A 214 -5.49 28.45 -32.97
CA GLU A 214 -6.35 29.60 -33.22
C GLU A 214 -5.55 30.87 -33.64
N ASN A 215 -4.37 31.07 -33.04
CA ASN A 215 -3.67 32.34 -33.10
C ASN A 215 -2.45 32.34 -34.05
N HIS A 216 -2.03 31.20 -34.57
CA HIS A 216 -0.82 31.11 -35.37
C HIS A 216 -1.09 30.62 -36.79
N ALA A 217 -1.10 31.55 -37.75
CA ALA A 217 -1.02 31.22 -39.19
C ALA A 217 0.37 30.62 -39.50
N GLY A 218 0.42 29.32 -39.82
CA GLY A 218 1.67 28.64 -40.22
C GLY A 218 1.52 27.13 -40.14
N SER A 219 2.50 26.42 -40.68
CA SER A 219 2.52 24.96 -40.63
C SER A 219 3.04 24.50 -39.28
N HIS A 220 2.32 23.57 -38.67
CA HIS A 220 2.69 22.95 -37.41
C HIS A 220 2.95 21.44 -37.60
N TYR A 221 3.83 20.88 -36.79
CA TYR A 221 4.17 19.46 -36.83
C TYR A 221 4.09 18.84 -35.45
N VAL A 222 3.65 17.61 -35.41
CA VAL A 222 3.69 16.74 -34.23
C VAL A 222 4.89 15.80 -34.39
N LEU A 223 5.71 15.70 -33.35
CA LEU A 223 6.72 14.68 -33.20
C LEU A 223 6.31 13.81 -31.99
N LEU A 224 6.03 12.54 -32.26
CA LEU A 224 5.80 11.54 -31.19
C LEU A 224 7.08 10.70 -31.09
N LEU A 225 7.61 10.58 -29.88
CA LEU A 225 8.83 9.85 -29.62
C LEU A 225 8.65 8.92 -28.40
N ASP A 226 9.42 7.83 -28.43
CA ASP A 226 9.37 6.78 -27.41
C ASP A 226 10.81 6.28 -27.15
N ILE A 227 11.09 5.97 -25.89
CA ILE A 227 12.41 5.46 -25.50
C ILE A 227 12.52 4.00 -25.89
N ASP A 228 13.52 3.67 -26.69
CA ASP A 228 13.73 2.33 -27.21
C ASP A 228 14.03 1.33 -26.08
N HIS A 229 13.26 0.21 -26.05
CA HIS A 229 13.40 -0.86 -25.08
C HIS A 229 13.31 -0.44 -23.60
N PHE A 230 12.53 0.63 -23.28
CA PHE A 230 12.45 1.17 -21.93
C PHE A 230 11.90 0.16 -20.91
N LYS A 231 11.00 -0.73 -21.34
CA LYS A 231 10.55 -1.83 -20.48
C LYS A 231 11.72 -2.71 -20.05
N ALA A 232 12.58 -3.12 -20.98
CA ALA A 232 13.77 -3.91 -20.66
C ALA A 232 14.74 -3.14 -19.76
N TYR A 233 14.84 -1.82 -19.92
CA TYR A 233 15.59 -0.97 -19.00
C TYR A 233 15.05 -1.07 -17.57
N ASN A 234 13.73 -0.88 -17.38
CA ASN A 234 13.08 -0.97 -16.08
C ASN A 234 13.20 -2.36 -15.45
N ASP A 235 13.01 -3.43 -16.23
CA ASP A 235 13.08 -4.79 -15.77
C ASP A 235 14.47 -5.18 -15.24
N ASN A 236 15.54 -4.56 -15.80
CA ASN A 236 16.92 -4.87 -15.44
C ASN A 236 17.55 -3.88 -14.44
N TYR A 237 17.26 -2.58 -14.56
CA TYR A 237 17.83 -1.55 -13.68
C TYR A 237 16.88 -1.07 -12.57
N GLY A 238 15.61 -1.49 -12.62
CA GLY A 238 14.58 -1.09 -11.67
C GLY A 238 13.93 0.27 -12.00
N HIS A 239 12.70 0.45 -11.53
CA HIS A 239 11.89 1.65 -11.82
C HIS A 239 12.52 2.96 -11.36
N ALA A 240 13.29 2.96 -10.27
CA ALA A 240 13.98 4.18 -9.81
C ALA A 240 15.03 4.69 -10.81
N MET A 241 15.74 3.78 -11.47
CA MET A 241 16.67 4.14 -12.55
C MET A 241 15.93 4.55 -13.82
N GLY A 242 14.80 3.92 -14.12
CA GLY A 242 13.90 4.35 -15.20
C GLY A 242 13.38 5.77 -15.01
N ASP A 243 12.97 6.13 -13.81
CA ASP A 243 12.54 7.49 -13.47
C ASP A 243 13.67 8.52 -13.67
N GLN A 244 14.91 8.18 -13.29
CA GLN A 244 16.07 9.03 -13.55
C GLN A 244 16.37 9.17 -15.05
N ALA A 245 16.25 8.08 -15.80
CA ALA A 245 16.44 8.11 -17.26
C ALA A 245 15.38 9.01 -17.92
N LEU A 246 14.09 8.86 -17.55
CA LEU A 246 13.00 9.72 -18.03
C LEU A 246 13.25 11.20 -17.72
N ALA A 247 13.69 11.53 -16.51
CA ALA A 247 14.00 12.91 -16.14
C ALA A 247 15.16 13.48 -16.96
N ARG A 248 16.22 12.71 -17.20
CA ARG A 248 17.36 13.15 -18.03
C ARG A 248 16.98 13.32 -19.50
N VAL A 249 16.25 12.36 -20.06
CA VAL A 249 15.73 12.41 -21.43
C VAL A 249 14.81 13.62 -21.62
N SER A 250 13.93 13.90 -20.66
CA SER A 250 13.03 15.05 -20.74
C SER A 250 13.77 16.40 -20.80
N VAL A 251 14.87 16.53 -20.06
CA VAL A 251 15.74 17.72 -20.12
C VAL A 251 16.39 17.85 -21.50
N ALA A 252 16.95 16.76 -22.04
CA ALA A 252 17.56 16.75 -23.35
C ALA A 252 16.54 17.12 -24.45
N ILE A 253 15.34 16.62 -24.43
CA ILE A 253 14.27 16.98 -25.37
C ILE A 253 13.94 18.48 -25.26
N ARG A 254 13.73 18.97 -24.04
CA ARG A 254 13.41 20.39 -23.80
C ARG A 254 14.52 21.33 -24.29
N ASP A 255 15.77 20.99 -24.05
CA ASP A 255 16.93 21.82 -24.44
C ASP A 255 17.20 21.75 -25.95
N ALA A 256 16.71 20.70 -26.62
CA ALA A 256 16.82 20.55 -28.05
C ALA A 256 15.76 21.33 -28.86
N VAL A 257 14.69 21.83 -28.25
CA VAL A 257 13.61 22.54 -28.95
C VAL A 257 13.65 24.04 -28.70
N ARG A 258 12.76 24.78 -29.35
CA ARG A 258 12.66 26.24 -29.20
C ARG A 258 11.72 26.59 -28.08
N SER A 259 11.85 27.76 -27.50
CA SER A 259 10.99 28.25 -26.40
C SER A 259 9.49 28.30 -26.75
N ARG A 260 9.16 28.41 -28.05
CA ARG A 260 7.77 28.41 -28.55
C ARG A 260 7.21 27.03 -28.82
N ASP A 261 8.02 25.99 -28.89
CA ASP A 261 7.59 24.62 -29.09
C ASP A 261 7.12 24.04 -27.76
N VAL A 262 6.10 23.17 -27.78
CA VAL A 262 5.53 22.58 -26.57
C VAL A 262 6.02 21.15 -26.41
N VAL A 263 6.69 20.87 -25.30
CA VAL A 263 7.17 19.53 -24.95
C VAL A 263 6.27 18.93 -23.89
N THR A 264 5.83 17.71 -24.13
CA THR A 264 4.85 17.01 -23.30
C THR A 264 5.31 15.59 -23.02
N ARG A 265 5.15 15.13 -21.77
CA ARG A 265 5.16 13.71 -21.49
C ARG A 265 3.77 13.17 -21.81
N TYR A 266 3.68 12.43 -22.92
CA TYR A 266 2.41 12.01 -23.51
C TYR A 266 1.92 10.67 -22.94
N GLY A 267 2.84 9.76 -22.60
CA GLY A 267 2.58 8.47 -21.97
C GLY A 267 3.60 8.16 -20.88
N GLY A 268 3.76 6.89 -20.54
CA GLY A 268 4.74 6.43 -19.56
C GLY A 268 6.18 6.75 -19.96
N GLU A 269 6.55 6.31 -21.16
CA GLU A 269 7.87 6.47 -21.81
C GLU A 269 7.80 7.26 -23.12
N GLU A 270 6.58 7.77 -23.42
CA GLU A 270 6.30 8.52 -24.65
C GLU A 270 6.31 10.03 -24.41
N PHE A 271 6.92 10.74 -25.33
CA PHE A 271 6.95 12.20 -25.34
C PHE A 271 6.37 12.72 -26.64
N LEU A 272 5.76 13.89 -26.58
CA LEU A 272 5.23 14.59 -27.73
C LEU A 272 5.79 16.00 -27.78
N VAL A 273 6.28 16.40 -28.94
CA VAL A 273 6.70 17.78 -29.22
C VAL A 273 5.80 18.39 -30.30
N LEU A 274 5.06 19.44 -29.91
CA LEU A 274 4.34 20.28 -30.86
C LEU A 274 5.27 21.37 -31.37
N MET A 275 5.69 21.24 -32.61
CA MET A 275 6.57 22.20 -33.30
C MET A 275 5.74 23.23 -34.02
N THR A 276 5.93 24.50 -33.66
CA THR A 276 5.08 25.59 -34.14
C THR A 276 5.77 26.42 -35.24
N ASN A 277 5.03 26.76 -36.32
CA ASN A 277 5.46 27.58 -37.44
C ASN A 277 6.80 27.09 -38.01
N VAL A 278 6.82 25.85 -38.47
CA VAL A 278 7.96 25.17 -39.11
C VAL A 278 7.53 24.49 -40.41
N ASN A 279 8.48 24.32 -41.31
CA ASN A 279 8.31 23.45 -42.50
C ASN A 279 8.89 22.06 -42.22
N SER A 280 8.63 21.08 -43.08
CA SER A 280 9.08 19.69 -42.96
C SER A 280 10.60 19.59 -42.75
N SER A 281 11.41 20.32 -43.51
CA SER A 281 12.88 20.30 -43.38
C SER A 281 13.36 20.78 -42.01
N ILE A 282 12.72 21.82 -41.43
CA ILE A 282 13.04 22.32 -40.09
C ILE A 282 12.57 21.34 -39.04
N ALA A 283 11.38 20.76 -39.21
CA ALA A 283 10.83 19.77 -38.27
C ALA A 283 11.75 18.55 -38.20
N MET A 284 12.21 18.01 -39.34
CA MET A 284 13.15 16.89 -39.37
C MET A 284 14.50 17.23 -38.74
N LYS A 285 15.04 18.43 -38.95
CA LYS A 285 16.28 18.88 -38.32
C LYS A 285 16.14 18.98 -36.80
N LEU A 286 15.01 19.49 -36.30
CA LEU A 286 14.70 19.55 -34.86
C LEU A 286 14.60 18.16 -34.25
N ALA A 287 13.92 17.26 -34.91
CA ALA A 287 13.77 15.87 -34.44
C ALA A 287 15.15 15.16 -34.42
N GLY A 288 15.97 15.33 -35.48
CA GLY A 288 17.35 14.81 -35.53
C GLY A 288 18.21 15.33 -34.37
N ARG A 289 18.07 16.63 -34.03
CA ARG A 289 18.75 17.21 -32.88
C ARG A 289 18.31 16.61 -31.57
N ILE A 290 16.99 16.40 -31.36
CA ILE A 290 16.46 15.74 -30.16
C ILE A 290 17.07 14.34 -30.02
N ARG A 291 17.04 13.53 -31.11
CA ARG A 291 17.60 12.18 -31.08
C ARG A 291 19.09 12.21 -30.71
N GLN A 292 19.87 13.13 -31.28
CA GLN A 292 21.28 13.24 -30.96
C GLN A 292 21.52 13.67 -29.51
N TYR A 293 20.77 14.64 -28.97
CA TYR A 293 20.91 15.08 -27.61
C TYR A 293 20.62 13.97 -26.61
N VAL A 294 19.62 13.10 -26.91
CA VAL A 294 19.34 11.93 -26.07
C VAL A 294 20.48 10.93 -26.15
N LEU A 295 21.02 10.66 -27.30
CA LEU A 295 22.16 9.75 -27.49
C LEU A 295 23.41 10.27 -26.75
N ASP A 296 23.68 11.59 -26.81
CA ASP A 296 24.80 12.26 -26.16
C ASP A 296 24.72 12.28 -24.62
N LEU A 297 23.57 11.90 -24.03
CA LEU A 297 23.45 11.67 -22.58
C LEU A 297 24.26 10.47 -22.12
N GLU A 298 24.60 9.55 -23.03
CA GLU A 298 25.34 8.31 -22.73
C GLU A 298 24.81 7.54 -21.55
N ILE A 299 23.45 7.47 -21.41
CA ILE A 299 22.81 6.69 -20.35
C ILE A 299 23.01 5.21 -20.68
N PRO A 300 23.72 4.41 -19.86
CA PRO A 300 24.00 3.02 -20.17
C PRO A 300 22.72 2.20 -20.29
N HIS A 301 22.57 1.43 -21.37
CA HIS A 301 21.47 0.49 -21.60
C HIS A 301 21.99 -0.79 -22.25
N LEU A 302 22.59 -1.68 -21.43
CA LEU A 302 23.23 -2.90 -21.90
C LEU A 302 22.25 -3.95 -22.44
N PHE A 303 20.95 -3.78 -22.20
CA PHE A 303 19.87 -4.67 -22.64
C PHE A 303 19.14 -4.15 -23.89
N ASN A 304 19.74 -3.21 -24.59
CA ASN A 304 19.28 -2.67 -25.87
C ASN A 304 20.05 -3.32 -27.04
N GLU A 305 20.29 -4.61 -26.96
CA GLU A 305 21.34 -5.42 -27.63
C GLU A 305 21.46 -5.24 -29.13
N THR A 306 20.39 -4.83 -29.81
CA THR A 306 20.41 -4.70 -31.31
C THR A 306 20.49 -3.27 -31.80
N VAL A 307 20.40 -2.29 -30.90
CA VAL A 307 20.27 -0.86 -31.26
C VAL A 307 21.48 -0.05 -30.81
N SER A 308 21.83 -0.09 -29.54
CA SER A 308 22.91 0.68 -28.91
C SER A 308 23.22 0.16 -27.51
N THR A 309 24.39 0.49 -26.98
CA THR A 309 24.75 0.27 -25.56
C THR A 309 24.22 1.38 -24.64
N HIS A 310 23.52 2.36 -25.20
CA HIS A 310 22.97 3.51 -24.50
C HIS A 310 21.48 3.65 -24.79
N VAL A 311 20.81 4.45 -23.97
CA VAL A 311 19.40 4.83 -24.19
C VAL A 311 19.29 5.60 -25.50
N THR A 312 18.37 5.15 -26.37
CA THR A 312 18.02 5.78 -27.63
C THR A 312 16.52 6.05 -27.69
N ILE A 313 16.12 6.84 -28.69
CA ILE A 313 14.71 7.11 -28.96
C ILE A 313 14.40 6.86 -30.44
N SER A 314 13.19 6.38 -30.67
CA SER A 314 12.57 6.37 -32.00
C SER A 314 11.49 7.43 -32.06
N ALA A 315 11.25 8.00 -33.23
CA ALA A 315 10.26 9.04 -33.40
C ALA A 315 9.56 9.00 -34.77
N GLY A 316 8.28 9.40 -34.75
CA GLY A 316 7.47 9.68 -35.90
C GLY A 316 7.09 11.16 -35.97
N ILE A 317 7.12 11.73 -37.18
CA ILE A 317 6.77 13.13 -37.44
C ILE A 317 5.59 13.20 -38.39
N ALA A 318 4.63 14.09 -38.11
CA ALA A 318 3.54 14.37 -39.04
C ALA A 318 3.13 15.84 -39.00
N PRO A 319 2.72 16.42 -40.15
CA PRO A 319 2.13 17.75 -40.20
C PRO A 319 0.72 17.78 -39.63
N ILE A 320 0.32 18.93 -39.07
CA ILE A 320 -1.07 19.19 -38.67
C ILE A 320 -1.75 19.86 -39.87
N TYR A 321 -2.67 19.15 -40.51
CA TYR A 321 -3.54 19.68 -41.57
C TYR A 321 -4.89 20.07 -40.96
N ASP A 322 -5.48 21.15 -41.46
CA ASP A 322 -6.83 21.62 -41.11
C ASP A 322 -7.06 21.74 -39.58
N ASN A 323 -6.02 22.03 -38.84
CA ASN A 323 -6.03 22.07 -37.36
C ASN A 323 -6.42 20.73 -36.70
N ASP A 324 -6.39 19.61 -37.45
CA ASP A 324 -6.69 18.28 -36.89
C ASP A 324 -5.44 17.70 -36.21
N PHE A 325 -5.33 17.99 -34.91
CA PHE A 325 -4.23 17.52 -34.09
C PHE A 325 -4.30 16.00 -33.83
N ASP A 326 -5.49 15.45 -33.64
CA ASP A 326 -5.65 14.03 -33.32
C ASP A 326 -5.23 13.16 -34.52
N GLN A 327 -5.60 13.57 -35.74
CA GLN A 327 -5.12 12.89 -36.95
C GLN A 327 -3.61 13.01 -37.13
N ALA A 328 -3.02 14.17 -36.84
CA ALA A 328 -1.56 14.33 -36.88
C ALA A 328 -0.84 13.44 -35.88
N VAL A 329 -1.37 13.26 -34.68
CA VAL A 329 -0.83 12.31 -33.68
C VAL A 329 -0.92 10.87 -34.18
N ALA A 330 -2.06 10.45 -34.75
CA ALA A 330 -2.22 9.10 -35.32
C ALA A 330 -1.24 8.85 -36.49
N ASN A 331 -1.01 9.85 -37.35
CA ASN A 331 -0.04 9.78 -38.43
C ASN A 331 1.41 9.68 -37.89
N ALA A 332 1.75 10.45 -36.87
CA ALA A 332 3.05 10.38 -36.18
C ALA A 332 3.26 9.03 -35.49
N ASP A 333 2.24 8.46 -34.87
CA ASP A 333 2.30 7.13 -34.26
C ASP A 333 2.58 6.03 -35.31
N SER A 334 1.90 6.09 -36.44
CA SER A 334 2.16 5.20 -37.58
C SER A 334 3.63 5.26 -38.06
N ALA A 335 4.18 6.46 -38.14
CA ALA A 335 5.59 6.66 -38.49
C ALA A 335 6.55 6.15 -37.40
N LEU A 336 6.22 6.38 -36.13
CA LEU A 336 6.99 5.86 -34.99
C LEU A 336 7.00 4.32 -34.96
N TYR A 337 5.85 3.69 -35.23
CA TYR A 337 5.77 2.23 -35.31
C TYR A 337 6.70 1.66 -36.39
N VAL A 338 6.73 2.30 -37.57
CA VAL A 338 7.65 1.89 -38.64
C VAL A 338 9.11 2.13 -38.25
N ALA A 339 9.43 3.26 -37.61
CA ALA A 339 10.77 3.56 -37.11
C ALA A 339 11.27 2.48 -36.14
N LYS A 340 10.41 2.05 -35.20
CA LYS A 340 10.72 0.95 -34.27
C LYS A 340 11.00 -0.38 -34.99
N ASN A 341 10.28 -0.68 -36.08
CA ASN A 341 10.44 -1.91 -36.85
C ASN A 341 11.66 -1.87 -37.81
N GLN A 342 12.14 -0.70 -38.20
CA GLN A 342 13.33 -0.53 -39.06
C GLN A 342 14.66 -0.55 -38.29
N GLY A 343 14.67 -0.92 -37.01
CA GLY A 343 15.91 -1.04 -36.21
C GLY A 343 16.04 0.00 -35.11
N ARG A 344 15.04 0.81 -34.88
CA ARG A 344 14.99 1.84 -33.79
C ARG A 344 16.04 2.95 -33.97
N ASN A 345 16.24 3.78 -32.93
CA ASN A 345 17.16 4.94 -32.95
C ASN A 345 17.04 5.78 -34.22
N THR A 346 15.86 5.96 -34.74
CA THR A 346 15.58 6.62 -36.01
C THR A 346 14.33 7.48 -35.98
N ILE A 347 14.21 8.36 -36.95
CA ILE A 347 13.09 9.28 -37.11
C ILE A 347 12.53 9.10 -38.51
N LEU A 348 11.23 8.93 -38.61
CA LEU A 348 10.51 8.85 -39.87
C LEU A 348 9.45 9.93 -40.00
N ALA A 349 9.34 10.53 -41.16
CA ALA A 349 8.22 11.38 -41.50
C ALA A 349 7.08 10.50 -42.04
N TRP A 350 5.85 10.78 -41.62
CA TRP A 350 4.66 10.09 -42.12
C TRP A 350 4.51 10.26 -43.64
N GLU A 351 4.90 11.43 -44.15
CA GLU A 351 4.84 11.73 -45.60
C GLU A 351 5.76 10.82 -46.43
N ASP A 352 6.82 10.27 -45.84
CA ASP A 352 7.79 9.40 -46.51
C ASP A 352 7.42 7.91 -46.46
N LEU A 353 6.31 7.55 -45.77
CA LEU A 353 5.87 6.17 -45.68
C LEU A 353 5.26 5.69 -47.02
N PRO A 354 5.49 4.41 -47.42
CA PRO A 354 4.87 3.82 -48.60
C PRO A 354 3.34 3.85 -48.48
N ARG A 355 2.65 4.33 -49.55
CA ARG A 355 1.17 4.48 -49.53
C ARG A 355 0.38 3.19 -49.16
N LYS A 356 0.93 1.99 -49.38
CA LYS A 356 0.32 0.71 -48.94
C LYS A 356 0.28 0.53 -47.43
N GLN A 357 1.07 1.26 -46.66
CA GLN A 357 1.03 1.20 -45.18
C GLN A 357 0.03 2.20 -44.56
N HIS A 358 -0.41 3.19 -45.32
CA HIS A 358 -1.43 4.14 -44.88
C HIS A 358 -2.82 3.49 -44.70
N GLU A 359 -3.17 2.49 -45.55
CA GLU A 359 -4.51 1.86 -45.55
C GLU A 359 -4.66 0.75 -44.48
N THR A 360 -3.58 0.08 -44.10
CA THR A 360 -3.62 -1.05 -43.16
C THR A 360 -3.62 -0.65 -41.69
N LEU A 361 -3.31 0.60 -41.35
CA LEU A 361 -3.21 1.08 -39.95
C LEU A 361 -4.41 1.90 -39.50
N THR A 362 -5.38 2.16 -40.39
CA THR A 362 -6.59 2.93 -40.09
C THR A 362 -7.84 2.05 -39.78
N GLU A 363 -7.74 0.71 -39.82
CA GLU A 363 -8.80 -0.17 -39.34
C GLU A 363 -8.69 -0.38 -37.83
N PRO A 364 -9.73 -0.01 -37.04
CA PRO A 364 -9.74 -0.27 -35.61
C PRO A 364 -9.90 -1.76 -35.35
N ALA A 365 -9.06 -2.32 -34.48
CA ALA A 365 -9.19 -3.67 -33.94
C ALA A 365 -10.26 -3.75 -32.83
#